data_f44f19faf0a5382dccc98f9a60068446
#
_entry.id   f44f19faf0a5382dccc98f9a60068446
#
_cell.length_a   1.000
_cell.length_b   1.000
_cell.length_c   1.000
_cell.angle_alpha   90.00
_cell.angle_beta   90.00
_cell.angle_gamma   90.00
#
_symmetry.space_group_name_H-M   'P 1'
#
loop_
_entity.id
_entity.type
_entity.pdbx_description
1 polymer ?
#
loop_
_entity_poly.entity_id
_entity_poly.type
_entity_poly.pdbx_seq_one_letter_code
_entity_poly.pdbx_strand_id
1 'polypeptide(L)'
;MKCARCERENRLDAKFCDACGSRLSSGSNGSNGLSGITGPLDGIRVVDWTMWQFGPVSTMMLADLGAEVIKVESLDGDLGRQFNRVAGASSVLPGGINSYFECLNRQKKSIAIDLKNPKGLEVMCKLVAKSDVFVENFRNGVAERLGLGYDDLVKHNPMIVYGAATGYGAKGPDANKPAFALTGESRSGSLFWAGPDDGIPYSVGGMADQIAGIMLSYGVLGGLVARERLGFGQKVDASHLGSVMWLGGMRYGMALVTNNAPARIDRSMARNPLWNYYKCEDGKWIAFSMNQSDRYWPFICKAIDRTDLLEDERFGSMDSRTEYREELVAVLDEIFITRAREEWAELFTGNEDIIWERVQDVFDLTSDPQLIANNYIVDFDHPVVGPSKWLQTPLGYNKTPLSTRKMAPAHGENTEEILIETLGYTWDDIASLQNEGVIL
;
A
#
# COMPACT_ATOMS: atom_id res chain seq x y z
N MET A 1 -3.17 36.40 11.54
CA MET A 1 -2.91 35.49 12.71
C MET A 1 -1.44 35.62 13.10
N LYS A 2 -1.14 35.67 14.41
CA LYS A 2 0.22 35.88 14.89
C LYS A 2 0.98 34.57 15.08
N CYS A 3 2.20 34.47 14.60
CA CYS A 3 3.03 33.27 14.75
C CYS A 3 3.51 33.11 16.19
N ALA A 4 3.27 31.95 16.81
CA ALA A 4 3.72 31.70 18.19
C ALA A 4 5.25 31.58 18.33
N ARG A 5 6.00 31.34 17.23
CA ARG A 5 7.45 31.14 17.25
C ARG A 5 8.24 32.44 17.02
N CYS A 6 7.77 33.31 16.11
CA CYS A 6 8.52 34.52 15.74
C CYS A 6 7.68 35.81 15.87
N GLU A 7 6.46 35.71 16.37
CA GLU A 7 5.48 36.76 16.62
C GLU A 7 5.02 37.56 15.39
N ARG A 8 5.46 37.19 14.18
CA ARG A 8 5.06 37.86 12.95
C ARG A 8 3.56 37.70 12.69
N GLU A 9 2.92 38.75 12.24
CA GLU A 9 1.55 38.70 11.74
C GLU A 9 1.51 38.11 10.35
N ASN A 10 0.63 37.14 10.16
CA ASN A 10 0.41 36.42 8.92
C ASN A 10 -1.04 36.57 8.48
N ARG A 11 -1.35 36.27 7.23
CA ARG A 11 -2.72 36.22 6.72
C ARG A 11 -3.56 35.26 7.53
N LEU A 12 -4.87 35.53 7.65
CA LEU A 12 -5.78 34.74 8.49
C LEU A 12 -5.95 33.28 7.98
N ASP A 13 -5.74 33.07 6.69
CA ASP A 13 -5.82 31.78 6.00
C ASP A 13 -4.46 31.08 5.84
N ALA A 14 -3.37 31.70 6.33
CA ALA A 14 -2.04 31.12 6.21
C ALA A 14 -1.89 29.89 7.13
N LYS A 15 -1.51 28.76 6.58
CA LYS A 15 -1.20 27.53 7.34
C LYS A 15 0.18 27.58 7.99
N PHE A 16 1.10 28.34 7.40
CA PHE A 16 2.49 28.48 7.87
C PHE A 16 2.89 29.96 7.93
N CYS A 17 3.77 30.29 8.86
CA CYS A 17 4.34 31.61 8.97
C CYS A 17 5.27 31.93 7.80
N ASP A 18 5.05 33.04 7.11
CA ASP A 18 5.85 33.50 5.97
C ASP A 18 7.29 33.87 6.33
N ALA A 19 7.58 34.10 7.62
CA ALA A 19 8.89 34.49 8.11
C ALA A 19 9.75 33.32 8.64
N CYS A 20 9.15 32.37 9.34
CA CYS A 20 9.90 31.29 10.00
C CYS A 20 9.43 29.87 9.64
N GLY A 21 8.46 29.73 8.72
CA GLY A 21 7.93 28.44 8.27
C GLY A 21 7.15 27.65 9.32
N SER A 22 6.96 28.17 10.55
CA SER A 22 6.22 27.46 11.58
C SER A 22 4.73 27.42 11.24
N ARG A 23 4.09 26.29 11.50
CA ARG A 23 2.63 26.15 11.34
C ARG A 23 1.90 27.14 12.21
N LEU A 24 0.92 27.81 11.62
CA LEU A 24 0.04 28.75 12.32
C LEU A 24 -1.22 27.97 12.72
N SER A 25 -1.43 27.79 14.03
CA SER A 25 -2.69 27.26 14.53
C SER A 25 -3.74 28.35 14.42
N SER A 26 -4.82 28.12 13.67
CA SER A 26 -6.06 28.87 13.84
C SER A 26 -6.52 28.62 15.27
N GLY A 27 -6.41 29.64 16.12
CA GLY A 27 -6.78 29.53 17.52
C GLY A 27 -8.24 29.17 17.69
N SER A 28 -8.53 27.92 17.92
CA SER A 28 -9.72 27.47 18.64
C SER A 28 -9.25 27.02 20.03
N ASN A 29 -9.26 27.97 20.97
CA ASN A 29 -9.30 27.67 22.39
C ASN A 29 -10.61 26.95 22.66
N GLY A 30 -10.58 25.66 23.03
CA GLY A 30 -11.77 24.96 23.48
C GLY A 30 -11.52 23.47 23.60
N SER A 31 -11.42 22.99 24.80
CA SER A 31 -11.63 21.58 25.16
C SER A 31 -12.87 21.00 24.47
N ASN A 32 -12.74 19.88 23.76
CA ASN A 32 -13.71 19.02 23.09
C ASN A 32 -13.72 18.98 21.56
N GLY A 33 -12.65 19.32 20.87
CA GLY A 33 -12.59 19.46 19.40
C GLY A 33 -12.19 18.23 18.59
N LEU A 34 -12.49 16.98 19.00
CA LEU A 34 -12.24 15.78 18.18
C LEU A 34 -13.45 15.35 17.33
N SER A 35 -14.61 16.02 17.49
CA SER A 35 -15.77 15.76 16.63
C SER A 35 -15.54 16.38 15.25
N GLY A 36 -15.44 15.57 14.22
CA GLY A 36 -15.23 15.98 12.83
C GLY A 36 -13.84 15.72 12.25
N ILE A 37 -12.86 15.33 13.06
CA ILE A 37 -11.54 14.92 12.56
C ILE A 37 -11.66 13.62 11.78
N THR A 38 -11.14 13.61 10.56
CA THR A 38 -11.25 12.49 9.62
C THR A 38 -10.13 11.48 9.70
N GLY A 39 -9.07 11.81 10.42
CA GLY A 39 -7.88 10.96 10.57
C GLY A 39 -6.65 11.79 10.96
N PRO A 40 -5.47 11.17 11.12
CA PRO A 40 -4.26 11.88 11.52
C PRO A 40 -3.75 12.90 10.50
N LEU A 41 -4.21 12.81 9.23
CA LEU A 41 -3.89 13.77 8.17
C LEU A 41 -5.03 14.76 7.87
N ASP A 42 -5.98 14.91 8.79
CA ASP A 42 -7.06 15.89 8.63
C ASP A 42 -6.47 17.30 8.37
N GLY A 43 -7.02 17.99 7.36
CA GLY A 43 -6.55 19.28 6.90
C GLY A 43 -5.29 19.24 5.99
N ILE A 44 -4.74 18.09 5.69
CA ILE A 44 -3.71 17.91 4.66
C ILE A 44 -4.37 17.71 3.30
N ARG A 45 -3.92 18.47 2.29
CA ARG A 45 -4.39 18.34 0.90
C ARG A 45 -3.29 17.76 0.01
N VAL A 46 -3.63 16.74 -0.75
CA VAL A 46 -2.75 16.02 -1.67
C VAL A 46 -3.24 16.19 -3.10
N VAL A 47 -2.37 16.66 -3.97
CA VAL A 47 -2.56 16.58 -5.43
C VAL A 47 -2.02 15.23 -5.89
N ASP A 48 -2.89 14.40 -6.40
CA ASP A 48 -2.60 13.09 -6.95
C ASP A 48 -2.60 13.15 -8.48
N TRP A 49 -1.44 13.40 -9.06
CA TRP A 49 -1.25 13.32 -10.51
C TRP A 49 -0.56 12.01 -10.87
N THR A 50 -1.28 10.90 -10.62
CA THR A 50 -0.77 9.54 -10.83
C THR A 50 -1.74 8.71 -11.67
N MET A 51 -1.26 7.56 -12.16
CA MET A 51 -2.07 6.57 -12.89
C MET A 51 -1.66 5.15 -12.55
N TRP A 52 -2.47 4.19 -12.95
CA TRP A 52 -2.28 2.76 -12.71
C TRP A 52 -2.37 2.38 -11.24
N GLN A 53 -1.30 1.81 -10.64
CA GLN A 53 -1.35 1.24 -9.28
C GLN A 53 -0.36 1.91 -8.32
N PHE A 54 0.92 1.98 -8.63
CA PHE A 54 1.96 2.43 -7.71
C PHE A 54 1.63 3.78 -7.06
N GLY A 55 1.46 4.83 -7.88
CA GLY A 55 1.11 6.17 -7.40
C GLY A 55 -0.26 6.20 -6.70
N PRO A 56 -1.33 5.69 -7.35
CA PRO A 56 -2.66 5.67 -6.74
C PRO A 56 -2.73 4.97 -5.38
N VAL A 57 -2.00 3.87 -5.13
CA VAL A 57 -1.91 3.23 -3.81
C VAL A 57 -1.33 4.19 -2.80
N SER A 58 -0.26 4.91 -3.14
CA SER A 58 0.38 5.82 -2.17
C SER A 58 -0.55 6.93 -1.72
N THR A 59 -1.29 7.53 -2.64
CA THR A 59 -2.22 8.63 -2.34
C THR A 59 -3.52 8.15 -1.70
N MET A 60 -3.99 6.95 -2.05
CA MET A 60 -5.11 6.30 -1.36
C MET A 60 -4.79 6.04 0.11
N MET A 61 -3.57 5.60 0.43
CA MET A 61 -3.15 5.43 1.83
C MET A 61 -3.18 6.75 2.60
N LEU A 62 -2.82 7.87 1.96
CA LEU A 62 -2.93 9.19 2.57
C LEU A 62 -4.41 9.61 2.76
N ALA A 63 -5.29 9.28 1.80
CA ALA A 63 -6.73 9.48 1.92
C ALA A 63 -7.33 8.66 3.06
N ASP A 64 -6.93 7.38 3.20
CA ASP A 64 -7.34 6.53 4.32
C ASP A 64 -6.94 7.12 5.68
N LEU A 65 -5.84 7.85 5.75
CA LEU A 65 -5.40 8.59 6.94
C LEU A 65 -6.11 9.94 7.13
N GLY A 66 -7.06 10.29 6.29
CA GLY A 66 -7.90 11.49 6.43
C GLY A 66 -7.46 12.70 5.62
N ALA A 67 -6.44 12.57 4.75
CA ALA A 67 -6.08 13.65 3.83
C ALA A 67 -7.17 13.89 2.77
N GLU A 68 -7.36 15.15 2.36
CA GLU A 68 -8.13 15.46 1.16
C GLU A 68 -7.26 15.20 -0.07
N VAL A 69 -7.55 14.12 -0.80
CA VAL A 69 -6.80 13.73 -2.00
C VAL A 69 -7.58 14.13 -3.25
N ILE A 70 -6.99 14.97 -4.09
CA ILE A 70 -7.53 15.42 -5.36
C ILE A 70 -6.74 14.75 -6.48
N LYS A 71 -7.37 13.76 -7.12
CA LYS A 71 -6.82 13.07 -8.28
C LYS A 71 -7.02 13.94 -9.52
N VAL A 72 -5.90 14.28 -10.16
CA VAL A 72 -5.89 15.03 -11.42
C VAL A 72 -5.76 14.05 -12.57
N GLU A 73 -6.75 14.01 -13.42
CA GLU A 73 -6.82 13.12 -14.57
C GLU A 73 -6.79 13.93 -15.89
N SER A 74 -6.35 13.30 -16.97
CA SER A 74 -6.55 13.86 -18.31
C SER A 74 -8.05 13.83 -18.69
N LEU A 75 -8.42 14.47 -19.78
CA LEU A 75 -9.79 14.41 -20.31
C LEU A 75 -10.21 12.98 -20.74
N ASP A 76 -9.24 12.07 -20.94
CA ASP A 76 -9.49 10.66 -21.26
C ASP A 76 -9.54 9.76 -19.99
N GLY A 77 -9.22 10.32 -18.82
CA GLY A 77 -9.16 9.63 -17.54
C GLY A 77 -7.86 8.83 -17.31
N ASP A 78 -7.76 8.23 -16.13
CA ASP A 78 -6.71 7.26 -15.77
C ASP A 78 -6.91 5.95 -16.55
N LEU A 79 -5.86 5.44 -17.18
CA LEU A 79 -5.90 4.17 -17.89
C LEU A 79 -6.32 2.98 -17.00
N GLY A 80 -6.15 3.08 -15.69
CA GLY A 80 -6.65 2.12 -14.72
C GLY A 80 -8.18 1.96 -14.74
N ARG A 81 -8.93 2.99 -15.17
CA ARG A 81 -10.39 2.91 -15.36
C ARG A 81 -10.80 1.93 -16.47
N GLN A 82 -9.90 1.66 -17.41
CA GLN A 82 -10.13 0.80 -18.57
C GLN A 82 -9.49 -0.58 -18.42
N PHE A 83 -8.86 -0.87 -17.28
CA PHE A 83 -8.17 -2.14 -17.05
C PHE A 83 -9.19 -3.24 -16.67
N ASN A 84 -9.79 -3.85 -17.70
CA ASN A 84 -10.99 -4.70 -17.58
C ASN A 84 -10.73 -6.13 -17.09
N ARG A 85 -9.48 -6.55 -16.91
CA ARG A 85 -9.12 -7.87 -16.38
C ARG A 85 -7.91 -7.80 -15.46
N VAL A 86 -8.01 -8.41 -14.29
CA VAL A 86 -6.93 -8.56 -13.31
C VAL A 86 -6.75 -10.04 -13.02
N ALA A 87 -5.54 -10.57 -13.18
CA ALA A 87 -5.24 -12.00 -12.95
C ALA A 87 -6.23 -12.98 -13.64
N GLY A 88 -6.71 -12.60 -14.82
CA GLY A 88 -7.67 -13.42 -15.59
C GLY A 88 -9.14 -13.21 -15.23
N ALA A 89 -9.45 -12.59 -14.09
CA ALA A 89 -10.82 -12.25 -13.70
C ALA A 89 -11.27 -10.91 -14.28
N SER A 90 -12.60 -10.76 -14.52
CA SER A 90 -13.17 -9.47 -14.91
C SER A 90 -13.09 -8.50 -13.74
N SER A 91 -12.62 -7.27 -14.01
CA SER A 91 -12.64 -6.16 -13.07
C SER A 91 -13.84 -5.22 -13.29
N VAL A 92 -14.71 -5.51 -14.26
CA VAL A 92 -15.88 -4.70 -14.55
C VAL A 92 -17.05 -5.15 -13.69
N LEU A 93 -17.55 -4.26 -12.86
CA LEU A 93 -18.71 -4.41 -12.01
C LEU A 93 -19.99 -3.97 -12.74
N PRO A 94 -21.20 -4.30 -12.22
CA PRO A 94 -22.45 -3.74 -12.72
C PRO A 94 -22.38 -2.22 -12.80
N GLY A 95 -23.02 -1.62 -13.79
CA GLY A 95 -22.96 -0.17 -14.04
C GLY A 95 -21.68 0.31 -14.74
N GLY A 96 -20.77 -0.59 -15.14
CA GLY A 96 -19.52 -0.24 -15.84
C GLY A 96 -18.41 0.27 -14.92
N ILE A 97 -18.58 0.16 -13.60
CA ILE A 97 -17.56 0.52 -12.61
C ILE A 97 -16.39 -0.47 -12.71
N ASN A 98 -15.17 0.04 -12.58
CA ASN A 98 -13.97 -0.79 -12.61
C ASN A 98 -13.46 -1.04 -11.20
N SER A 99 -13.52 -2.30 -10.74
CA SER A 99 -13.08 -2.68 -9.37
C SER A 99 -11.58 -2.47 -9.13
N TYR A 100 -10.75 -2.58 -10.18
CA TYR A 100 -9.34 -2.26 -10.06
C TYR A 100 -9.14 -0.78 -9.70
N PHE A 101 -9.85 0.12 -10.41
CA PHE A 101 -9.79 1.55 -10.11
C PHE A 101 -10.36 1.86 -8.72
N GLU A 102 -11.50 1.23 -8.35
CA GLU A 102 -12.13 1.36 -7.04
C GLU A 102 -11.17 1.03 -5.89
N CYS A 103 -10.51 -0.12 -5.96
CA CYS A 103 -9.59 -0.57 -4.92
C CYS A 103 -8.37 0.35 -4.72
N LEU A 104 -8.05 1.20 -5.69
CA LEU A 104 -6.85 2.04 -5.70
C LEU A 104 -7.14 3.54 -5.48
N ASN A 105 -8.41 3.95 -5.61
CA ASN A 105 -8.76 5.38 -5.64
C ASN A 105 -9.90 5.75 -4.71
N ARG A 106 -10.31 4.86 -3.79
CA ARG A 106 -11.33 5.18 -2.78
C ARG A 106 -10.99 6.45 -2.00
N GLN A 107 -12.02 7.16 -1.57
CA GLN A 107 -11.93 8.39 -0.74
C GLN A 107 -11.29 9.60 -1.43
N LYS A 108 -10.93 9.53 -2.71
CA LYS A 108 -10.40 10.66 -3.46
C LYS A 108 -11.53 11.52 -4.06
N LYS A 109 -11.18 12.74 -4.45
CA LYS A 109 -11.92 13.57 -5.39
C LYS A 109 -11.25 13.48 -6.76
N SER A 110 -11.99 13.70 -7.85
CA SER A 110 -11.45 13.72 -9.22
C SER A 110 -11.72 15.05 -9.90
N ILE A 111 -10.68 15.59 -10.54
CA ILE A 111 -10.74 16.71 -11.46
C ILE A 111 -10.13 16.30 -12.79
N ALA A 112 -10.81 16.59 -13.90
CA ALA A 112 -10.34 16.30 -15.26
C ALA A 112 -9.81 17.59 -15.93
N ILE A 113 -8.51 17.60 -16.28
CA ILE A 113 -7.82 18.79 -16.82
C ILE A 113 -6.89 18.40 -17.96
N ASP A 114 -6.93 19.15 -19.06
CA ASP A 114 -5.89 19.09 -20.11
C ASP A 114 -4.64 19.88 -19.66
N LEU A 115 -3.66 19.19 -19.14
CA LEU A 115 -2.38 19.79 -18.70
C LEU A 115 -1.44 20.18 -19.87
N LYS A 116 -1.79 19.86 -21.11
CA LYS A 116 -1.10 20.36 -22.30
C LYS A 116 -1.57 21.78 -22.68
N ASN A 117 -2.76 22.15 -22.23
CA ASN A 117 -3.29 23.50 -22.40
C ASN A 117 -2.70 24.43 -21.32
N PRO A 118 -2.18 25.62 -21.67
CA PRO A 118 -1.62 26.57 -20.69
C PRO A 118 -2.58 26.96 -19.57
N LYS A 119 -3.90 27.05 -19.85
CA LYS A 119 -4.92 27.33 -18.84
C LYS A 119 -5.10 26.15 -17.87
N GLY A 120 -5.02 24.91 -18.37
CA GLY A 120 -5.05 23.72 -17.52
C GLY A 120 -3.83 23.63 -16.61
N LEU A 121 -2.65 23.99 -17.13
CA LEU A 121 -1.44 24.09 -16.32
C LEU A 121 -1.56 25.19 -15.25
N GLU A 122 -2.19 26.34 -15.56
CA GLU A 122 -2.46 27.40 -14.60
C GLU A 122 -3.38 26.90 -13.45
N VAL A 123 -4.45 26.15 -13.79
CA VAL A 123 -5.33 25.53 -12.80
C VAL A 123 -4.53 24.59 -11.88
N MET A 124 -3.68 23.73 -12.45
CA MET A 124 -2.82 22.82 -11.69
C MET A 124 -1.87 23.59 -10.74
N CYS A 125 -1.21 24.62 -11.23
CA CYS A 125 -0.30 25.44 -10.38
C CYS A 125 -1.05 26.13 -9.23
N LYS A 126 -2.26 26.62 -9.48
CA LYS A 126 -3.12 27.18 -8.42
C LYS A 126 -3.52 26.14 -7.39
N LEU A 127 -3.80 24.91 -7.85
CA LEU A 127 -4.14 23.80 -6.95
C LEU A 127 -2.94 23.42 -6.08
N VAL A 128 -1.74 23.29 -6.66
CA VAL A 128 -0.50 23.04 -5.93
C VAL A 128 -0.20 24.12 -4.90
N ALA A 129 -0.42 25.40 -5.24
CA ALA A 129 -0.22 26.51 -4.31
C ALA A 129 -1.11 26.43 -3.05
N LYS A 130 -2.21 25.69 -3.11
CA LYS A 130 -3.16 25.46 -1.99
C LYS A 130 -3.06 24.07 -1.38
N SER A 131 -2.05 23.28 -1.76
CA SER A 131 -1.90 21.89 -1.34
C SER A 131 -0.64 21.68 -0.51
N ASP A 132 -0.59 20.58 0.21
CA ASP A 132 0.51 20.23 1.11
C ASP A 132 1.46 19.22 0.45
N VAL A 133 0.92 18.36 -0.41
CA VAL A 133 1.62 17.26 -1.07
C VAL A 133 1.26 17.24 -2.55
N PHE A 134 2.24 16.94 -3.37
CA PHE A 134 2.06 16.62 -4.79
C PHE A 134 2.69 15.25 -5.06
N VAL A 135 1.98 14.37 -5.75
CA VAL A 135 2.49 13.02 -6.08
C VAL A 135 2.32 12.76 -7.57
N GLU A 136 3.39 12.22 -8.19
CA GLU A 136 3.38 11.80 -9.59
C GLU A 136 4.07 10.43 -9.76
N ASN A 137 3.73 9.71 -10.85
CA ASN A 137 4.36 8.42 -11.17
C ASN A 137 4.66 8.26 -12.66
N PHE A 138 5.01 9.36 -13.30
CA PHE A 138 5.41 9.37 -14.69
C PHE A 138 6.90 9.03 -14.85
N ARG A 139 7.33 8.83 -16.09
CA ARG A 139 8.75 8.67 -16.40
C ARG A 139 9.50 9.95 -16.08
N ASN A 140 10.72 9.83 -15.58
CA ASN A 140 11.58 10.98 -15.33
C ASN A 140 11.60 11.95 -16.53
N GLY A 141 11.51 13.23 -16.27
CA GLY A 141 11.47 14.30 -17.25
C GLY A 141 10.07 14.60 -17.84
N VAL A 142 9.03 13.82 -17.52
CA VAL A 142 7.65 14.13 -17.97
C VAL A 142 7.11 15.32 -17.19
N ALA A 143 7.20 15.31 -15.89
CA ALA A 143 6.77 16.39 -15.02
C ALA A 143 7.52 17.69 -15.34
N GLU A 144 8.82 17.62 -15.48
CA GLU A 144 9.69 18.76 -15.79
C GLU A 144 9.33 19.39 -17.14
N ARG A 145 9.06 18.58 -18.19
CA ARG A 145 8.66 19.10 -19.50
C ARG A 145 7.32 19.84 -19.50
N LEU A 146 6.44 19.50 -18.54
CA LEU A 146 5.16 20.18 -18.35
C LEU A 146 5.23 21.33 -17.33
N GLY A 147 6.42 21.65 -16.80
CA GLY A 147 6.56 22.67 -15.75
C GLY A 147 5.98 22.25 -14.39
N LEU A 148 5.84 20.93 -14.15
CA LEU A 148 5.32 20.32 -12.93
C LEU A 148 6.40 19.56 -12.15
N GLY A 149 7.68 19.72 -12.53
CA GLY A 149 8.81 19.19 -11.76
C GLY A 149 8.93 19.86 -10.40
N TYR A 150 9.69 19.24 -9.48
CA TYR A 150 9.88 19.76 -8.12
C TYR A 150 10.38 21.23 -8.13
N ASP A 151 11.40 21.53 -8.93
CA ASP A 151 12.00 22.88 -9.04
C ASP A 151 11.04 23.93 -9.63
N ASP A 152 10.01 23.50 -10.34
CA ASP A 152 8.96 24.37 -10.84
C ASP A 152 7.88 24.59 -9.78
N LEU A 153 7.43 23.51 -9.11
CA LEU A 153 6.34 23.59 -8.15
C LEU A 153 6.74 24.32 -6.85
N VAL A 154 7.99 24.28 -6.43
CA VAL A 154 8.49 25.08 -5.27
C VAL A 154 8.36 26.58 -5.50
N LYS A 155 8.32 27.07 -6.74
CA LYS A 155 8.07 28.48 -7.08
C LYS A 155 6.65 28.91 -6.72
N HIS A 156 5.69 27.97 -6.77
CA HIS A 156 4.28 28.18 -6.43
C HIS A 156 4.00 27.85 -4.95
N ASN A 157 4.71 26.86 -4.41
CA ASN A 157 4.57 26.44 -3.01
C ASN A 157 5.91 25.94 -2.45
N PRO A 158 6.70 26.80 -1.79
CA PRO A 158 8.00 26.40 -1.20
C PRO A 158 7.91 25.33 -0.12
N MET A 159 6.72 25.10 0.43
CA MET A 159 6.47 24.12 1.48
C MET A 159 5.95 22.78 0.96
N ILE A 160 5.88 22.61 -0.36
CA ILE A 160 5.33 21.39 -0.97
C ILE A 160 6.19 20.16 -0.66
N VAL A 161 5.56 19.07 -0.23
CA VAL A 161 6.17 17.74 -0.20
C VAL A 161 5.88 17.07 -1.53
N TYR A 162 6.93 16.81 -2.30
CA TYR A 162 6.80 16.25 -3.66
C TYR A 162 7.17 14.77 -3.65
N GLY A 163 6.21 13.89 -3.92
CA GLY A 163 6.41 12.45 -4.07
C GLY A 163 6.59 12.04 -5.53
N ALA A 164 7.74 11.45 -5.87
CA ALA A 164 8.01 10.93 -7.20
C ALA A 164 8.13 9.40 -7.18
N ALA A 165 7.36 8.75 -8.03
CA ALA A 165 7.33 7.30 -8.18
C ALA A 165 7.97 6.87 -9.51
N THR A 166 9.00 6.04 -9.47
CA THR A 166 9.77 5.61 -10.64
C THR A 166 9.93 4.10 -10.71
N GLY A 167 10.32 3.55 -11.86
CA GLY A 167 10.61 2.12 -11.98
C GLY A 167 11.93 1.72 -11.31
N TYR A 168 13.00 2.50 -11.57
CA TYR A 168 14.37 2.12 -11.21
C TYR A 168 15.09 3.14 -10.33
N GLY A 169 14.42 4.22 -9.92
CA GLY A 169 14.99 5.32 -9.17
C GLY A 169 15.28 6.55 -10.04
N ALA A 170 15.53 7.68 -9.38
CA ALA A 170 15.74 8.98 -10.04
C ALA A 170 17.14 9.12 -10.69
N LYS A 171 18.07 8.22 -10.38
CA LYS A 171 19.48 8.30 -10.82
C LYS A 171 19.95 6.99 -11.47
N GLY A 172 21.06 7.09 -12.20
CA GLY A 172 21.70 5.93 -12.82
C GLY A 172 21.36 5.77 -14.30
N PRO A 173 21.96 4.78 -14.98
CA PRO A 173 21.88 4.65 -16.44
C PRO A 173 20.47 4.34 -16.93
N ASP A 174 19.64 3.72 -16.10
CA ASP A 174 18.28 3.29 -16.46
C ASP A 174 17.18 4.15 -15.82
N ALA A 175 17.51 5.32 -15.28
CA ALA A 175 16.53 6.20 -14.63
C ALA A 175 15.33 6.53 -15.55
N ASN A 176 15.55 6.64 -16.86
CA ASN A 176 14.53 6.96 -17.85
C ASN A 176 13.92 5.73 -18.56
N LYS A 177 14.34 4.52 -18.19
CA LYS A 177 13.82 3.29 -18.78
C LYS A 177 12.36 3.07 -18.37
N PRO A 178 11.48 2.70 -19.33
CA PRO A 178 10.10 2.35 -19.00
C PRO A 178 10.04 1.14 -18.06
N ALA A 179 9.14 1.20 -17.09
CA ALA A 179 8.95 0.14 -16.12
C ALA A 179 7.48 -0.04 -15.76
N PHE A 180 7.16 -1.28 -15.41
CA PHE A 180 5.97 -1.69 -14.68
C PHE A 180 6.42 -2.64 -13.56
N ALA A 181 5.52 -3.07 -12.69
CA ALA A 181 5.77 -3.93 -11.53
C ALA A 181 6.75 -5.07 -11.83
N LEU A 182 6.45 -5.90 -12.84
CA LEU A 182 7.26 -7.07 -13.20
C LEU A 182 8.71 -6.73 -13.55
N THR A 183 8.97 -5.59 -14.17
CA THR A 183 10.34 -5.19 -14.52
C THR A 183 11.14 -4.75 -13.29
N GLY A 184 10.48 -4.14 -12.30
CA GLY A 184 11.07 -3.84 -11.00
C GLY A 184 11.39 -5.11 -10.20
N GLU A 185 10.46 -6.05 -10.15
CA GLU A 185 10.66 -7.38 -9.56
C GLU A 185 11.82 -8.14 -10.22
N SER A 186 11.84 -8.19 -11.55
CA SER A 186 12.87 -8.89 -12.29
C SER A 186 14.27 -8.38 -11.95
N ARG A 187 14.44 -7.06 -11.90
CA ARG A 187 15.74 -6.45 -11.63
C ARG A 187 16.16 -6.51 -10.17
N SER A 188 15.19 -6.57 -9.25
CA SER A 188 15.46 -6.69 -7.81
C SER A 188 16.02 -8.05 -7.41
N GLY A 189 15.89 -9.06 -8.25
CA GLY A 189 16.22 -10.45 -7.94
C GLY A 189 15.10 -11.18 -7.17
N SER A 190 13.96 -10.53 -6.87
CA SER A 190 12.87 -11.15 -6.11
C SER A 190 12.28 -12.37 -6.79
N LEU A 191 12.24 -12.40 -8.10
CA LEU A 191 11.74 -13.53 -8.88
C LEU A 191 12.54 -14.83 -8.66
N PHE A 192 13.79 -14.72 -8.19
CA PHE A 192 14.65 -15.88 -7.91
C PHE A 192 14.64 -16.33 -6.45
N TRP A 193 14.12 -15.54 -5.51
CA TRP A 193 14.00 -16.02 -4.15
C TRP A 193 12.56 -16.38 -3.75
N ALA A 194 11.57 -15.99 -4.56
CA ALA A 194 10.18 -16.36 -4.40
C ALA A 194 9.84 -17.66 -5.15
N GLY A 195 8.80 -18.34 -4.73
CA GLY A 195 8.27 -19.54 -5.38
C GLY A 195 9.06 -20.83 -5.11
N PRO A 196 8.65 -21.94 -5.73
CA PRO A 196 9.26 -23.25 -5.55
C PRO A 196 10.66 -23.31 -6.17
N ASP A 197 11.46 -24.29 -5.73
CA ASP A 197 12.84 -24.51 -6.23
C ASP A 197 12.86 -25.35 -7.52
N ASP A 198 12.18 -24.86 -8.54
CA ASP A 198 12.10 -25.43 -9.88
C ASP A 198 12.95 -24.66 -10.92
N GLY A 199 13.67 -23.62 -10.45
CA GLY A 199 14.47 -22.74 -11.30
C GLY A 199 13.66 -21.71 -12.09
N ILE A 200 12.33 -21.75 -12.02
CA ILE A 200 11.45 -20.83 -12.75
C ILE A 200 11.29 -19.54 -11.96
N PRO A 201 11.44 -18.34 -12.58
CA PRO A 201 11.12 -17.07 -11.94
C PRO A 201 9.65 -17.01 -11.52
N TYR A 202 9.39 -16.59 -10.28
CA TYR A 202 8.04 -16.52 -9.74
C TYR A 202 7.70 -15.08 -9.33
N SER A 203 6.58 -14.56 -9.83
CA SER A 203 6.06 -13.23 -9.49
C SER A 203 4.72 -13.33 -8.77
N VAL A 204 4.56 -12.51 -7.74
CA VAL A 204 3.24 -12.22 -7.16
C VAL A 204 2.72 -10.95 -7.78
N GLY A 205 1.80 -11.06 -8.73
CA GLY A 205 1.28 -9.94 -9.52
C GLY A 205 0.82 -8.75 -8.65
N GLY A 206 1.25 -7.55 -9.00
CA GLY A 206 0.91 -6.30 -8.30
C GLY A 206 1.67 -6.05 -6.99
N MET A 207 2.48 -6.99 -6.51
CA MET A 207 3.21 -6.83 -5.24
C MET A 207 4.21 -5.67 -5.29
N ALA A 208 4.93 -5.50 -6.40
CA ALA A 208 5.88 -4.40 -6.54
C ALA A 208 5.21 -3.03 -6.50
N ASP A 209 4.06 -2.87 -7.16
CA ASP A 209 3.28 -1.65 -7.09
C ASP A 209 2.79 -1.38 -5.67
N GLN A 210 2.29 -2.42 -5.00
CA GLN A 210 1.74 -2.29 -3.65
C GLN A 210 2.81 -1.87 -2.65
N ILE A 211 3.96 -2.56 -2.61
CA ILE A 211 5.05 -2.20 -1.69
C ILE A 211 5.67 -0.85 -2.04
N ALA A 212 5.78 -0.51 -3.31
CA ALA A 212 6.31 0.78 -3.73
C ALA A 212 5.36 1.94 -3.34
N GLY A 213 4.04 1.73 -3.46
CA GLY A 213 3.02 2.66 -2.97
C GLY A 213 3.11 2.89 -1.45
N ILE A 214 3.29 1.81 -0.67
CA ILE A 214 3.52 1.89 0.78
C ILE A 214 4.80 2.70 1.08
N MET A 215 5.89 2.41 0.39
CA MET A 215 7.16 3.12 0.59
C MET A 215 7.08 4.60 0.22
N LEU A 216 6.36 4.95 -0.85
CA LEU A 216 6.14 6.35 -1.21
C LEU A 216 5.29 7.08 -0.17
N SER A 217 4.20 6.46 0.31
CA SER A 217 3.40 7.02 1.41
C SER A 217 4.23 7.26 2.66
N TYR A 218 5.04 6.27 3.05
CA TYR A 218 5.97 6.39 4.18
C TYR A 218 6.94 7.54 3.99
N GLY A 219 7.52 7.69 2.79
CA GLY A 219 8.40 8.80 2.45
C GLY A 219 7.69 10.15 2.51
N VAL A 220 6.47 10.26 1.97
CA VAL A 220 5.64 11.48 2.04
C VAL A 220 5.33 11.86 3.50
N LEU A 221 4.97 10.89 4.35
CA LEU A 221 4.75 11.13 5.77
C LEU A 221 6.03 11.64 6.44
N GLY A 222 7.21 11.07 6.11
CA GLY A 222 8.50 11.57 6.55
C GLY A 222 8.75 13.01 6.09
N GLY A 223 8.40 13.33 4.85
CA GLY A 223 8.46 14.69 4.30
C GLY A 223 7.56 15.68 5.05
N LEU A 224 6.32 15.28 5.37
CA LEU A 224 5.41 16.10 6.16
C LEU A 224 5.92 16.33 7.58
N VAL A 225 6.45 15.30 8.24
CA VAL A 225 7.09 15.44 9.57
C VAL A 225 8.31 16.38 9.51
N ALA A 226 9.15 16.26 8.49
CA ALA A 226 10.28 17.16 8.29
C ALA A 226 9.81 18.60 8.08
N ARG A 227 8.76 18.81 7.27
CA ARG A 227 8.16 20.12 7.06
C ARG A 227 7.67 20.75 8.36
N GLU A 228 6.95 20.01 9.19
CA GLU A 228 6.46 20.49 10.49
C GLU A 228 7.59 20.83 11.47
N ARG A 229 8.65 20.02 11.49
CA ARG A 229 9.73 20.16 12.46
C ARG A 229 10.86 21.08 12.01
N LEU A 230 11.15 21.10 10.72
CA LEU A 230 12.32 21.78 10.16
C LEU A 230 11.95 23.01 9.31
N GLY A 231 10.67 23.12 8.88
CA GLY A 231 10.15 24.30 8.21
C GLY A 231 10.43 24.37 6.71
N PHE A 232 10.62 23.22 6.03
CA PHE A 232 10.78 23.17 4.56
C PHE A 232 10.08 21.96 3.95
N GLY A 233 9.55 22.14 2.74
CA GLY A 233 9.11 21.05 1.87
C GLY A 233 10.28 20.40 1.14
N GLN A 234 10.10 19.18 0.66
CA GLN A 234 11.18 18.45 -0.03
C GLN A 234 10.65 17.44 -1.03
N LYS A 235 11.52 17.01 -1.96
CA LYS A 235 11.24 15.90 -2.86
C LYS A 235 11.58 14.57 -2.17
N VAL A 236 10.70 13.60 -2.39
CA VAL A 236 10.82 12.21 -1.94
C VAL A 236 10.71 11.32 -3.16
N ASP A 237 11.71 10.47 -3.41
CA ASP A 237 11.71 9.52 -4.51
C ASP A 237 11.52 8.09 -3.99
N ALA A 238 10.61 7.33 -4.60
CA ALA A 238 10.48 5.89 -4.40
C ALA A 238 10.52 5.16 -5.75
N SER A 239 10.91 3.88 -5.74
CA SER A 239 10.96 3.09 -6.97
C SER A 239 10.51 1.65 -6.75
N HIS A 240 9.97 1.00 -7.79
CA HIS A 240 9.71 -0.44 -7.75
C HIS A 240 10.94 -1.21 -7.33
N LEU A 241 12.07 -0.98 -8.01
CA LEU A 241 13.33 -1.67 -7.72
C LEU A 241 13.73 -1.58 -6.25
N GLY A 242 13.84 -0.35 -5.72
CA GLY A 242 14.27 -0.11 -4.34
C GLY A 242 13.28 -0.68 -3.32
N SER A 243 11.99 -0.54 -3.57
CA SER A 243 10.94 -0.99 -2.66
C SER A 243 10.87 -2.52 -2.56
N VAL A 244 10.99 -3.23 -3.69
CA VAL A 244 11.03 -4.70 -3.69
C VAL A 244 12.31 -5.23 -3.05
N MET A 245 13.46 -4.58 -3.27
CA MET A 245 14.69 -4.92 -2.55
C MET A 245 14.52 -4.72 -1.04
N TRP A 246 13.89 -3.63 -0.61
CA TRP A 246 13.63 -3.37 0.80
C TRP A 246 12.70 -4.41 1.44
N LEU A 247 11.69 -4.89 0.70
CA LEU A 247 10.81 -5.97 1.15
C LEU A 247 11.59 -7.27 1.46
N GLY A 248 12.59 -7.60 0.64
CA GLY A 248 13.48 -8.73 0.86
C GLY A 248 14.67 -8.44 1.79
N GLY A 249 14.63 -7.37 2.60
CA GLY A 249 15.75 -6.75 3.32
C GLY A 249 16.64 -7.72 4.08
N MET A 250 16.07 -8.66 4.85
CA MET A 250 16.86 -9.66 5.59
C MET A 250 17.64 -10.60 4.63
N ARG A 251 17.03 -11.07 3.55
CA ARG A 251 17.68 -11.93 2.57
C ARG A 251 18.82 -11.22 1.86
N TYR A 252 18.58 -10.00 1.38
CA TYR A 252 19.61 -9.20 0.74
C TYR A 252 20.71 -8.78 1.72
N GLY A 253 20.31 -8.34 2.94
CA GLY A 253 21.28 -7.96 3.97
C GLY A 253 22.24 -9.10 4.31
N MET A 254 21.72 -10.31 4.51
CA MET A 254 22.55 -11.49 4.75
C MET A 254 23.43 -11.81 3.55
N ALA A 255 22.89 -11.82 2.34
CA ALA A 255 23.66 -12.13 1.14
C ALA A 255 24.83 -11.14 0.92
N LEU A 256 24.56 -9.85 1.09
CA LEU A 256 25.56 -8.80 0.93
C LEU A 256 26.68 -8.86 1.98
N VAL A 257 26.35 -9.25 3.23
CA VAL A 257 27.34 -9.34 4.32
C VAL A 257 28.14 -10.66 4.23
N THR A 258 27.46 -11.77 3.93
CA THR A 258 28.10 -13.12 3.96
C THR A 258 28.64 -13.56 2.61
N ASN A 259 28.35 -12.81 1.54
CA ASN A 259 28.59 -13.21 0.15
C ASN A 259 27.98 -14.57 -0.21
N ASN A 260 26.88 -14.93 0.46
CA ASN A 260 26.19 -16.20 0.28
C ASN A 260 24.69 -15.94 0.08
N ALA A 261 24.17 -16.23 -1.11
CA ALA A 261 22.77 -16.01 -1.44
C ALA A 261 21.89 -17.11 -0.81
N PRO A 262 20.83 -16.74 -0.08
CA PRO A 262 19.84 -17.71 0.40
C PRO A 262 19.21 -18.46 -0.79
N ALA A 263 19.25 -19.78 -0.74
CA ALA A 263 18.58 -20.63 -1.73
C ALA A 263 17.03 -20.51 -1.60
N ARG A 264 16.32 -20.86 -2.66
CA ARG A 264 14.91 -21.22 -2.57
C ARG A 264 14.77 -22.43 -1.65
N ILE A 265 13.69 -22.51 -0.96
CA ILE A 265 13.41 -23.62 -0.05
C ILE A 265 12.34 -24.48 -0.73
N ASP A 266 12.72 -25.69 -1.11
CA ASP A 266 11.73 -26.72 -1.36
C ASP A 266 11.08 -27.11 -0.01
N ARG A 267 9.78 -27.15 0.03
CA ARG A 267 8.98 -27.53 1.20
C ARG A 267 9.38 -28.93 1.73
N SER A 268 9.64 -29.87 0.81
CA SER A 268 10.05 -31.24 1.15
C SER A 268 11.40 -31.28 1.85
N MET A 269 12.24 -30.26 1.64
CA MET A 269 13.60 -30.10 2.19
C MET A 269 13.66 -29.02 3.28
N ALA A 270 12.53 -28.68 3.89
CA ALA A 270 12.47 -27.66 4.95
C ALA A 270 13.40 -28.03 6.10
N ARG A 271 14.39 -27.16 6.40
CA ARG A 271 15.41 -27.40 7.45
C ARG A 271 14.80 -27.67 8.82
N ASN A 272 13.64 -27.08 9.08
CA ASN A 272 12.84 -27.34 10.26
C ASN A 272 11.43 -27.78 9.81
N PRO A 273 11.11 -29.08 9.87
CA PRO A 273 9.79 -29.58 9.51
C PRO A 273 8.63 -28.97 10.31
N LEU A 274 8.89 -28.39 11.49
CA LEU A 274 7.91 -27.63 12.25
C LEU A 274 7.88 -26.12 11.91
N TRP A 275 8.62 -25.69 10.88
CA TRP A 275 8.49 -24.41 10.20
C TRP A 275 8.17 -24.67 8.73
N ASN A 276 6.97 -25.19 8.49
CA ASN A 276 6.56 -25.71 7.20
C ASN A 276 5.03 -25.75 7.10
N TYR A 277 4.49 -26.19 6.00
CA TYR A 277 3.06 -26.33 5.78
C TYR A 277 2.75 -27.68 5.14
N TYR A 278 1.58 -28.24 5.51
CA TYR A 278 1.17 -29.60 5.19
C TYR A 278 -0.22 -29.62 4.57
N LYS A 279 -0.41 -30.50 3.57
CA LYS A 279 -1.67 -30.66 2.88
C LYS A 279 -2.59 -31.60 3.65
N CYS A 280 -3.85 -31.20 3.81
CA CYS A 280 -4.89 -31.99 4.47
C CYS A 280 -5.74 -32.78 3.46
N GLU A 281 -6.58 -33.69 3.95
CA GLU A 281 -7.45 -34.57 3.13
C GLU A 281 -8.33 -33.77 2.18
N ASP A 282 -8.91 -32.67 2.65
CA ASP A 282 -9.79 -31.78 1.88
C ASP A 282 -9.06 -30.90 0.85
N GLY A 283 -7.76 -31.11 0.66
CA GLY A 283 -6.91 -30.36 -0.26
C GLY A 283 -6.49 -28.99 0.26
N LYS A 284 -6.96 -28.56 1.43
CA LYS A 284 -6.52 -27.34 2.13
C LYS A 284 -5.20 -27.59 2.86
N TRP A 285 -4.65 -26.55 3.45
CA TRP A 285 -3.32 -26.58 4.06
C TRP A 285 -3.33 -26.05 5.49
N ILE A 286 -2.44 -26.59 6.31
CA ILE A 286 -2.12 -26.10 7.65
C ILE A 286 -0.63 -25.73 7.71
N ALA A 287 -0.28 -24.67 8.43
CA ALA A 287 1.09 -24.20 8.57
C ALA A 287 1.53 -24.24 10.03
N PHE A 288 2.79 -24.56 10.25
CA PHE A 288 3.46 -24.51 11.54
C PHE A 288 4.57 -23.46 11.52
N SER A 289 4.78 -22.79 12.67
CA SER A 289 5.79 -21.75 12.84
C SER A 289 6.54 -21.90 14.16
N MET A 290 7.09 -23.09 14.41
CA MET A 290 7.76 -23.45 15.66
C MET A 290 9.28 -23.50 15.45
N ASN A 291 9.95 -22.34 15.61
CA ASN A 291 11.37 -22.20 15.34
C ASN A 291 12.26 -23.01 16.28
N GLN A 292 11.91 -23.07 17.58
CA GLN A 292 12.60 -23.87 18.59
C GLN A 292 12.01 -25.28 18.65
N SER A 293 12.22 -26.08 17.63
CA SER A 293 11.45 -27.31 17.40
C SER A 293 11.60 -28.36 18.50
N ASP A 294 12.70 -28.42 19.28
CA ASP A 294 12.86 -29.36 20.40
C ASP A 294 11.82 -29.13 21.46
N ARG A 295 11.51 -27.86 21.78
CA ARG A 295 10.49 -27.51 22.76
C ARG A 295 9.09 -28.01 22.35
N TYR A 296 8.77 -27.89 21.08
CA TYR A 296 7.41 -28.13 20.57
C TYR A 296 7.19 -29.56 20.09
N TRP A 297 8.25 -30.29 19.79
CA TRP A 297 8.18 -31.65 19.23
C TRP A 297 7.31 -32.63 20.04
N PRO A 298 7.43 -32.72 21.39
CA PRO A 298 6.59 -33.62 22.18
C PRO A 298 5.09 -33.29 22.08
N PHE A 299 4.74 -32.02 22.00
CA PHE A 299 3.34 -31.57 21.91
C PHE A 299 2.73 -31.91 20.56
N ILE A 300 3.49 -31.71 19.48
CA ILE A 300 3.06 -32.10 18.14
C ILE A 300 2.88 -33.61 18.05
N CYS A 301 3.86 -34.41 18.45
CA CYS A 301 3.78 -35.88 18.40
C CYS A 301 2.55 -36.41 19.13
N LYS A 302 2.25 -35.83 20.30
CA LYS A 302 1.07 -36.16 21.07
C LYS A 302 -0.23 -35.78 20.37
N ALA A 303 -0.28 -34.56 19.80
CA ALA A 303 -1.48 -34.04 19.15
C ALA A 303 -1.84 -34.77 17.86
N ILE A 304 -0.83 -35.28 17.14
CA ILE A 304 -1.02 -36.07 15.92
C ILE A 304 -1.10 -37.59 16.18
N ASP A 305 -1.12 -37.99 17.47
CA ASP A 305 -1.15 -39.39 17.92
C ASP A 305 0.02 -40.24 17.36
N ARG A 306 1.22 -39.68 17.37
CA ARG A 306 2.46 -40.31 16.87
C ARG A 306 3.60 -40.14 17.90
N THR A 307 3.35 -40.62 19.14
CA THR A 307 4.36 -40.58 20.20
C THR A 307 5.55 -41.51 19.94
N ASP A 308 5.41 -42.48 19.03
CA ASP A 308 6.50 -43.30 18.52
C ASP A 308 7.64 -42.48 17.88
N LEU A 309 7.33 -41.32 17.29
CA LEU A 309 8.31 -40.42 16.70
C LEU A 309 9.23 -39.76 17.77
N LEU A 310 8.88 -39.79 19.06
CA LEU A 310 9.73 -39.29 20.12
C LEU A 310 10.88 -40.27 20.46
N GLU A 311 10.66 -41.56 20.22
CA GLU A 311 11.63 -42.61 20.44
C GLU A 311 12.51 -42.89 19.23
N ASP A 312 12.18 -42.31 18.10
CA ASP A 312 12.98 -42.41 16.86
C ASP A 312 14.21 -41.48 16.92
N GLU A 313 15.40 -42.10 16.96
CA GLU A 313 16.67 -41.37 17.04
C GLU A 313 16.88 -40.34 15.91
N ARG A 314 16.25 -40.56 14.75
CA ARG A 314 16.29 -39.63 13.62
C ARG A 314 15.57 -38.32 13.93
N PHE A 315 14.64 -38.32 14.88
CA PHE A 315 13.77 -37.17 15.14
C PHE A 315 13.89 -36.63 16.58
N GLY A 316 14.82 -37.13 17.34
CA GLY A 316 14.97 -36.84 18.79
C GLY A 316 15.45 -35.40 19.07
N SER A 317 16.14 -34.74 18.15
CA SER A 317 16.65 -33.38 18.34
C SER A 317 16.40 -32.52 17.09
N MET A 318 16.52 -31.20 17.24
CA MET A 318 16.43 -30.27 16.09
C MET A 318 17.49 -30.58 15.02
N ASP A 319 18.72 -30.90 15.44
CA ASP A 319 19.81 -31.20 14.52
C ASP A 319 19.54 -32.50 13.74
N SER A 320 19.09 -33.56 14.43
CA SER A 320 18.73 -34.82 13.77
C SER A 320 17.50 -34.66 12.87
N ARG A 321 16.46 -33.92 13.29
CA ARG A 321 15.33 -33.60 12.41
C ARG A 321 15.73 -32.75 11.19
N THR A 322 16.76 -31.92 11.30
CA THR A 322 17.33 -31.19 10.17
C THR A 322 18.10 -32.12 9.23
N GLU A 323 18.82 -33.09 9.76
CA GLU A 323 19.54 -34.11 8.98
C GLU A 323 18.56 -35.02 8.22
N TYR A 324 17.56 -35.55 8.91
CA TYR A 324 16.53 -36.45 8.35
C TYR A 324 15.25 -35.71 7.95
N ARG A 325 15.37 -34.45 7.50
CA ARG A 325 14.22 -33.56 7.21
C ARG A 325 13.32 -34.10 6.10
N GLU A 326 13.87 -34.73 5.09
CA GLU A 326 13.12 -35.24 3.94
C GLU A 326 12.21 -36.38 4.38
N GLU A 327 12.74 -37.32 5.17
CA GLU A 327 11.99 -38.43 5.72
C GLU A 327 10.90 -37.93 6.70
N LEU A 328 11.24 -36.98 7.57
CA LEU A 328 10.26 -36.46 8.52
C LEU A 328 9.15 -35.66 7.83
N VAL A 329 9.47 -34.87 6.82
CA VAL A 329 8.44 -34.16 6.04
C VAL A 329 7.53 -35.17 5.33
N ALA A 330 8.06 -36.24 4.74
CA ALA A 330 7.26 -37.29 4.13
C ALA A 330 6.31 -37.97 5.14
N VAL A 331 6.83 -38.32 6.35
CA VAL A 331 6.01 -38.90 7.44
C VAL A 331 4.91 -37.93 7.87
N LEU A 332 5.20 -36.64 8.00
CA LEU A 332 4.19 -35.64 8.38
C LEU A 332 3.16 -35.41 7.25
N ASP A 333 3.56 -35.47 6.00
CA ASP A 333 2.63 -35.42 4.83
C ASP A 333 1.64 -36.60 4.86
N GLU A 334 2.13 -37.81 5.15
CA GLU A 334 1.27 -39.01 5.27
C GLU A 334 0.28 -38.89 6.47
N ILE A 335 0.67 -38.20 7.52
CA ILE A 335 -0.21 -37.97 8.68
C ILE A 335 -1.24 -36.89 8.36
N PHE A 336 -0.82 -35.71 7.87
CA PHE A 336 -1.74 -34.60 7.68
C PHE A 336 -2.79 -34.83 6.62
N ILE A 337 -2.50 -35.64 5.60
CA ILE A 337 -3.47 -36.03 4.56
C ILE A 337 -4.60 -36.93 5.07
N THR A 338 -4.55 -37.43 6.31
CA THR A 338 -5.55 -38.35 6.86
C THR A 338 -6.80 -37.69 7.42
N ARG A 339 -6.80 -36.35 7.57
CA ARG A 339 -7.94 -35.59 8.10
C ARG A 339 -8.10 -34.28 7.35
N ALA A 340 -9.33 -33.74 7.37
CA ALA A 340 -9.61 -32.42 6.85
C ALA A 340 -8.92 -31.32 7.70
N ARG A 341 -8.67 -30.15 7.09
CA ARG A 341 -8.01 -29.03 7.78
C ARG A 341 -8.69 -28.63 9.09
N GLU A 342 -10.03 -28.61 9.11
CA GLU A 342 -10.78 -28.20 10.30
C GLU A 342 -10.70 -29.24 11.42
N GLU A 343 -10.62 -30.53 11.12
CA GLU A 343 -10.42 -31.57 12.12
C GLU A 343 -9.05 -31.44 12.82
N TRP A 344 -7.99 -31.12 12.04
CA TRP A 344 -6.70 -30.77 12.62
C TRP A 344 -6.75 -29.49 13.43
N ALA A 345 -7.46 -28.48 12.96
CA ALA A 345 -7.64 -27.22 13.66
C ALA A 345 -8.31 -27.40 15.03
N GLU A 346 -9.32 -28.27 15.13
CA GLU A 346 -9.97 -28.60 16.40
C GLU A 346 -8.99 -29.26 17.39
N LEU A 347 -8.11 -30.17 16.92
CA LEU A 347 -7.09 -30.81 17.75
C LEU A 347 -6.03 -29.85 18.28
N PHE A 348 -5.69 -28.82 17.53
CA PHE A 348 -4.66 -27.85 17.88
C PHE A 348 -5.21 -26.64 18.64
N THR A 349 -6.49 -26.33 18.48
CA THR A 349 -7.14 -25.20 19.16
C THR A 349 -7.11 -25.41 20.68
N GLY A 350 -6.69 -24.36 21.40
CA GLY A 350 -6.54 -24.38 22.86
C GLY A 350 -5.25 -25.02 23.37
N ASN A 351 -4.36 -25.48 22.47
CA ASN A 351 -3.02 -25.94 22.84
C ASN A 351 -2.00 -24.83 22.57
N GLU A 352 -1.66 -24.06 23.59
CA GLU A 352 -0.72 -22.92 23.50
C GLU A 352 0.73 -23.35 23.19
N ASP A 353 1.04 -24.64 23.30
CA ASP A 353 2.35 -25.21 22.97
C ASP A 353 2.47 -25.62 21.49
N ILE A 354 1.46 -25.37 20.67
CA ILE A 354 1.49 -25.61 19.22
C ILE A 354 1.25 -24.29 18.48
N ILE A 355 2.26 -23.79 17.80
CA ILE A 355 2.16 -22.57 16.98
C ILE A 355 1.81 -22.97 15.54
N TRP A 356 0.58 -22.77 15.19
CA TRP A 356 0.01 -23.21 13.92
C TRP A 356 -1.01 -22.21 13.38
N GLU A 357 -1.35 -22.30 12.10
CA GLU A 357 -2.44 -21.55 11.49
C GLU A 357 -3.00 -22.26 10.25
N ARG A 358 -4.24 -21.96 9.92
CA ARG A 358 -4.87 -22.33 8.64
C ARG A 358 -4.22 -21.55 7.50
N VAL A 359 -3.85 -22.21 6.42
CA VAL A 359 -3.57 -21.50 5.18
C VAL A 359 -4.92 -21.18 4.53
N GLN A 360 -5.30 -19.92 4.59
CA GLN A 360 -6.60 -19.44 4.13
C GLN A 360 -6.54 -19.01 2.66
N ASP A 361 -7.65 -19.12 1.94
CA ASP A 361 -7.86 -18.45 0.67
C ASP A 361 -8.58 -17.10 0.88
N VAL A 362 -8.75 -16.32 -0.20
CA VAL A 362 -9.36 -15.00 -0.12
C VAL A 362 -10.84 -15.04 0.34
N PHE A 363 -11.53 -16.15 0.14
CA PHE A 363 -12.94 -16.30 0.55
C PHE A 363 -13.04 -16.69 2.02
N ASP A 364 -12.11 -17.51 2.54
CA ASP A 364 -12.00 -17.81 3.98
C ASP A 364 -11.88 -16.52 4.80
N LEU A 365 -11.14 -15.50 4.28
CA LEU A 365 -10.92 -14.22 4.97
C LEU A 365 -12.22 -13.45 5.26
N THR A 366 -13.25 -13.61 4.42
CA THR A 366 -14.49 -12.83 4.54
C THR A 366 -15.31 -13.18 5.78
N SER A 367 -15.06 -14.31 6.39
CA SER A 367 -15.73 -14.80 7.60
C SER A 367 -14.79 -14.98 8.80
N ASP A 368 -13.52 -14.64 8.64
CA ASP A 368 -12.52 -14.77 9.71
C ASP A 368 -12.81 -13.80 10.86
N PRO A 369 -13.10 -14.29 12.09
CA PRO A 369 -13.48 -13.44 13.21
C PRO A 369 -12.34 -12.51 13.67
N GLN A 370 -11.08 -12.91 13.47
CA GLN A 370 -9.92 -12.09 13.83
C GLN A 370 -9.78 -10.88 12.90
N LEU A 371 -10.00 -11.07 11.60
CA LEU A 371 -9.97 -10.00 10.62
C LEU A 371 -11.13 -9.02 10.80
N ILE A 372 -12.33 -9.56 11.10
CA ILE A 372 -13.54 -8.77 11.37
C ILE A 372 -13.36 -7.95 12.65
N ALA A 373 -12.89 -8.57 13.73
CA ALA A 373 -12.68 -7.89 15.03
C ALA A 373 -11.65 -6.74 14.94
N ASN A 374 -10.68 -6.85 14.04
CA ASN A 374 -9.69 -5.81 13.79
C ASN A 374 -10.09 -4.80 12.71
N ASN A 375 -11.28 -4.93 12.13
CA ASN A 375 -11.74 -4.12 11.00
C ASN A 375 -10.80 -4.13 9.78
N TYR A 376 -10.07 -5.24 9.53
CA TYR A 376 -9.24 -5.37 8.34
C TYR A 376 -10.10 -5.60 7.10
N ILE A 377 -11.25 -6.25 7.29
CA ILE A 377 -12.32 -6.36 6.32
C ILE A 377 -13.58 -5.78 6.96
N VAL A 378 -14.23 -4.86 6.25
CA VAL A 378 -15.43 -4.16 6.72
C VAL A 378 -16.58 -4.35 5.74
N ASP A 379 -17.80 -4.35 6.28
CA ASP A 379 -18.99 -4.29 5.44
C ASP A 379 -19.13 -2.89 4.84
N PHE A 380 -19.51 -2.86 3.58
CA PHE A 380 -19.71 -1.62 2.82
C PHE A 380 -20.93 -1.75 1.92
N ASP A 381 -21.87 -0.82 2.07
CA ASP A 381 -23.03 -0.75 1.19
C ASP A 381 -22.68 0.06 -0.04
N HIS A 382 -22.20 -0.68 -1.07
CA HIS A 382 -21.76 -0.08 -2.31
C HIS A 382 -22.97 0.37 -3.13
N PRO A 383 -23.06 1.65 -3.54
CA PRO A 383 -24.27 2.21 -4.16
C PRO A 383 -24.70 1.54 -5.46
N VAL A 384 -23.83 0.78 -6.13
CA VAL A 384 -24.13 0.10 -7.40
C VAL A 384 -24.24 -1.42 -7.25
N VAL A 385 -23.31 -2.04 -6.49
CA VAL A 385 -23.32 -3.52 -6.34
C VAL A 385 -24.02 -3.98 -5.06
N GLY A 386 -24.43 -3.04 -4.20
CA GLY A 386 -25.08 -3.34 -2.93
C GLY A 386 -24.12 -3.86 -1.85
N PRO A 387 -24.62 -4.66 -0.89
CA PRO A 387 -23.80 -5.14 0.21
C PRO A 387 -22.55 -5.85 -0.26
N SER A 388 -21.40 -5.38 0.17
CA SER A 388 -20.08 -5.84 -0.23
C SER A 388 -19.12 -5.81 0.97
N LYS A 389 -17.92 -6.37 0.80
CA LYS A 389 -16.85 -6.31 1.78
C LYS A 389 -15.62 -5.60 1.21
N TRP A 390 -15.01 -4.76 2.03
CA TRP A 390 -13.87 -3.94 1.63
C TRP A 390 -12.66 -4.18 2.52
N LEU A 391 -11.50 -4.22 1.90
CA LEU A 391 -10.23 -4.20 2.60
C LEU A 391 -9.98 -2.79 3.14
N GLN A 392 -9.76 -2.68 4.45
CA GLN A 392 -9.42 -1.43 5.10
C GLN A 392 -7.91 -1.35 5.38
N THR A 393 -7.37 -0.13 5.52
CA THR A 393 -5.99 0.03 5.97
C THR A 393 -5.80 -0.63 7.34
N PRO A 394 -4.73 -1.44 7.52
CA PRO A 394 -4.53 -2.23 8.75
C PRO A 394 -3.91 -1.41 9.89
N LEU A 395 -4.21 -0.12 9.96
CA LEU A 395 -3.70 0.78 10.99
C LEU A 395 -4.81 1.19 11.95
N GLY A 396 -4.60 1.00 13.25
CA GLY A 396 -5.50 1.42 14.30
C GLY A 396 -5.02 2.69 15.00
N TYR A 397 -5.85 3.73 15.01
CA TYR A 397 -5.58 4.96 15.76
C TYR A 397 -6.63 5.14 16.86
N ASN A 398 -6.18 5.18 18.12
CA ASN A 398 -7.09 5.26 19.27
C ASN A 398 -7.74 6.64 19.46
N LYS A 399 -7.24 7.69 18.83
CA LYS A 399 -7.76 9.07 18.91
C LYS A 399 -8.41 9.55 17.62
N THR A 400 -7.94 9.03 16.49
CA THR A 400 -8.41 9.38 15.14
C THR A 400 -8.74 8.10 14.38
N PRO A 401 -9.80 7.37 14.76
CA PRO A 401 -10.14 6.10 14.13
C PRO A 401 -10.41 6.27 12.64
N LEU A 402 -9.89 5.34 11.85
CA LEU A 402 -10.03 5.35 10.41
C LEU A 402 -11.28 4.57 9.98
N SER A 403 -11.88 4.99 8.88
CA SER A 403 -12.99 4.25 8.25
C SER A 403 -13.01 4.52 6.75
N THR A 404 -13.32 3.51 5.95
CA THR A 404 -13.65 3.71 4.53
C THR A 404 -14.97 4.45 4.44
N ARG A 405 -14.99 5.60 3.77
CA ARG A 405 -16.14 6.52 3.79
C ARG A 405 -16.79 6.68 2.43
N LYS A 406 -16.01 6.62 1.35
CA LYS A 406 -16.45 6.88 -0.02
C LYS A 406 -15.79 5.93 -0.99
N MET A 407 -16.50 5.61 -2.05
CA MET A 407 -15.95 4.97 -3.25
C MET A 407 -14.90 5.84 -3.94
N ALA A 408 -14.26 5.26 -4.95
CA ALA A 408 -13.50 6.05 -5.91
C ALA A 408 -14.44 6.99 -6.69
N PRO A 409 -13.98 8.22 -7.01
CA PRO A 409 -14.81 9.17 -7.74
C PRO A 409 -15.01 8.73 -9.20
N ALA A 410 -16.15 9.12 -9.79
CA ALA A 410 -16.30 9.12 -11.22
C ALA A 410 -15.27 10.06 -11.87
N HIS A 411 -15.02 9.89 -13.17
CA HIS A 411 -14.07 10.72 -13.90
C HIS A 411 -14.53 12.18 -13.92
N GLY A 412 -13.71 13.09 -13.37
CA GLY A 412 -14.01 14.51 -13.28
C GLY A 412 -15.15 14.90 -12.32
N GLU A 413 -15.64 13.97 -11.49
CA GLU A 413 -16.83 14.16 -10.64
C GLU A 413 -16.80 15.45 -9.80
N ASN A 414 -15.63 15.88 -9.37
CA ASN A 414 -15.47 17.02 -8.48
C ASN A 414 -14.85 18.25 -9.18
N THR A 415 -14.85 18.30 -10.51
CA THR A 415 -14.19 19.37 -11.26
C THR A 415 -14.73 20.75 -10.85
N GLU A 416 -16.03 20.93 -10.89
CA GLU A 416 -16.69 22.21 -10.54
C GLU A 416 -16.51 22.55 -9.07
N GLU A 417 -16.73 21.59 -8.17
CA GLU A 417 -16.53 21.74 -6.72
C GLU A 417 -15.11 22.25 -6.40
N ILE A 418 -14.09 21.63 -6.98
CA ILE A 418 -12.68 21.99 -6.74
C ILE A 418 -12.38 23.37 -7.29
N LEU A 419 -12.88 23.70 -8.48
CA LEU A 419 -12.67 25.00 -9.11
C LEU A 419 -13.32 26.12 -8.28
N ILE A 420 -14.54 25.93 -7.83
CA ILE A 420 -15.27 26.95 -7.05
C ILE A 420 -14.75 27.03 -5.61
N GLU A 421 -14.83 25.91 -4.86
CA GLU A 421 -14.60 25.94 -3.42
C GLU A 421 -13.11 26.06 -3.07
N THR A 422 -12.25 25.38 -3.83
CA THR A 422 -10.81 25.38 -3.56
C THR A 422 -10.11 26.52 -4.28
N LEU A 423 -10.42 26.78 -5.53
CA LEU A 423 -9.65 27.71 -6.35
C LEU A 423 -10.32 29.08 -6.51
N GLY A 424 -11.62 29.21 -6.20
CA GLY A 424 -12.35 30.47 -6.23
C GLY A 424 -12.72 30.94 -7.64
N TYR A 425 -12.86 30.01 -8.59
CA TYR A 425 -13.35 30.29 -9.93
C TYR A 425 -14.86 30.59 -9.90
N THR A 426 -15.30 31.43 -10.80
CA THR A 426 -16.74 31.70 -11.02
C THR A 426 -17.32 30.70 -12.05
N TRP A 427 -18.65 30.64 -12.12
CA TRP A 427 -19.33 29.83 -13.14
C TRP A 427 -18.99 30.29 -14.57
N ASP A 428 -18.78 31.59 -14.78
CA ASP A 428 -18.36 32.13 -16.09
C ASP A 428 -16.95 31.67 -16.46
N ASP A 429 -16.02 31.59 -15.48
CA ASP A 429 -14.69 31.05 -15.69
C ASP A 429 -14.74 29.56 -16.05
N ILE A 430 -15.57 28.77 -15.34
CA ILE A 430 -15.77 27.34 -15.61
C ILE A 430 -16.32 27.12 -17.01
N ALA A 431 -17.38 27.85 -17.37
CA ALA A 431 -17.94 27.78 -18.72
C ALA A 431 -16.92 28.13 -19.82
N SER A 432 -16.04 29.12 -19.58
CA SER A 432 -14.94 29.43 -20.50
C SER A 432 -13.97 28.26 -20.62
N LEU A 433 -13.55 27.66 -19.52
CA LEU A 433 -12.62 26.51 -19.52
C LEU A 433 -13.23 25.29 -20.24
N GLN A 434 -14.53 25.02 -20.02
CA GLN A 434 -15.24 23.94 -20.72
C GLN A 434 -15.35 24.22 -22.25
N ASN A 435 -15.75 25.43 -22.65
CA ASN A 435 -15.86 25.81 -24.06
C ASN A 435 -14.51 25.74 -24.80
N GLU A 436 -13.41 25.93 -24.10
CA GLU A 436 -12.05 25.83 -24.62
C GLU A 436 -11.47 24.39 -24.53
N GLY A 437 -12.23 23.43 -24.01
CA GLY A 437 -11.79 22.04 -23.87
C GLY A 437 -10.63 21.86 -22.89
N VAL A 438 -10.53 22.70 -21.84
CA VAL A 438 -9.51 22.64 -20.81
C VAL A 438 -9.92 21.66 -19.70
N ILE A 439 -11.20 21.59 -19.42
CA ILE A 439 -11.84 20.69 -18.44
C ILE A 439 -13.05 19.99 -19.08
N LEU A 440 -13.52 18.90 -18.45
CA LEU A 440 -14.75 18.22 -18.84
C LEU A 440 -15.99 19.05 -18.49
#